data_d3bc46cea3486cf64f8836166527650f
#
_entry.id   d3bc46cea3486cf64f8836166527650f
#
_cell.length_a   1.000
_cell.length_b   1.000
_cell.length_c   1.000
_cell.angle_alpha   90.00
_cell.angle_beta   90.00
_cell.angle_gamma   90.00
#
_symmetry.space_group_name_H-M   'P 1'
#
loop_
_entity.id
_entity.type
_entity.pdbx_description
1 polymer ?
#
loop_
_entity_poly.entity_id
_entity_poly.type
_entity_poly.pdbx_seq_one_letter_code
_entity_poly.pdbx_strand_id
1 'polypeptide(L)'
;MKRTRREVLGVGAAIAGASTAGCLGAIGGATDDDAPRGKQQIEPPVTADDPDYVDVYEAVVPSVARVQTYVESRETVFGPGEGGAAGQGSGFLYDETHLVTNDHVIGDPDTICVQATDETWVNATVVGRDPYSDLAVVELDAGLPGDPLPVATDLPPVGTRVLVVGAPLGLSGSATQGIVSGRNRTIPASTAPGRFSIADAIQTDAALNPGNSGGPIVTLDGTVVGVATATRGDNIGFGVSARLVNEVVPALIETGSYDHSFMGVSVVRVDPLLAAGNDLPDASGVYVAGVVADGPADGVLRGTDGEATVDGATVPTGGDVIVALDGTEIADNPDLSRYLALETDPGDTVAVTVVRDGSEETLDVTLGERPEP
;
A
#
# COMPACT_ATOMS: atom_id res chain seq x y z
N MET A 1 41.50 7.24 32.82
CA MET A 1 42.32 7.91 31.79
C MET A 1 41.41 8.40 30.70
N LYS A 2 41.16 9.72 30.66
CA LYS A 2 40.37 10.44 29.67
C LYS A 2 41.21 10.60 28.40
N ARG A 3 40.71 10.26 27.22
CA ARG A 3 41.25 10.74 25.95
C ARG A 3 40.19 11.57 25.22
N THR A 4 40.59 12.79 24.95
CA THR A 4 39.89 13.90 24.34
C THR A 4 39.82 13.76 22.83
N ARG A 5 38.70 14.26 22.25
CA ARG A 5 38.51 14.58 20.83
C ARG A 5 39.50 15.65 20.41
N ARG A 6 40.36 15.36 19.45
CA ARG A 6 40.99 16.27 18.47
C ARG A 6 42.09 15.55 17.73
N GLU A 7 42.03 15.61 16.45
CA GLU A 7 43.04 15.30 15.42
C GLU A 7 42.53 14.25 14.41
N VAL A 8 41.89 14.71 13.37
CA VAL A 8 42.19 14.39 11.97
C VAL A 8 41.61 15.53 11.12
N LEU A 9 42.44 16.50 10.84
CA LEU A 9 42.28 17.46 9.75
C LEU A 9 43.55 17.38 8.91
N GLY A 10 43.38 17.18 7.60
CA GLY A 10 44.36 17.57 6.61
C GLY A 10 45.11 16.44 5.93
N VAL A 11 44.71 16.05 4.74
CA VAL A 11 45.59 16.00 3.56
C VAL A 11 44.73 16.28 2.33
N GLY A 12 44.85 17.48 1.80
CA GLY A 12 44.44 17.82 0.45
C GLY A 12 45.57 17.44 -0.50
N ALA A 13 45.22 16.85 -1.64
CA ALA A 13 46.13 16.74 -2.79
C ALA A 13 45.38 17.16 -4.04
N ALA A 14 45.73 18.35 -4.51
CA ALA A 14 45.44 18.84 -5.83
C ALA A 14 46.24 18.05 -6.87
N ILE A 15 45.62 17.60 -7.94
CA ILE A 15 46.35 17.23 -9.17
C ILE A 15 45.76 18.09 -10.30
N ALA A 16 46.67 18.96 -10.77
CA ALA A 16 46.49 19.85 -11.91
C ALA A 16 46.65 19.09 -13.22
N GLY A 17 46.05 19.68 -14.25
CA GLY A 17 45.86 19.19 -15.60
C GLY A 17 47.07 18.81 -16.41
N ALA A 18 46.79 18.14 -17.51
CA ALA A 18 47.61 18.12 -18.70
C ALA A 18 46.73 17.99 -19.95
N SER A 19 46.63 19.11 -20.66
CA SER A 19 46.20 19.20 -22.03
C SER A 19 47.28 18.64 -22.93
N THR A 20 46.96 17.76 -23.88
CA THR A 20 47.79 17.50 -25.07
C THR A 20 46.91 17.64 -26.32
N ALA A 21 47.27 18.65 -27.06
CA ALA A 21 46.84 18.87 -28.44
C ALA A 21 47.82 18.13 -29.42
N GLY A 22 47.34 17.76 -30.56
CA GLY A 22 48.07 17.31 -31.73
C GLY A 22 47.47 16.06 -32.34
N CYS A 23 47.26 15.88 -33.64
CA CYS A 23 47.71 16.57 -34.84
C CYS A 23 46.74 16.30 -35.98
N LEU A 24 46.71 17.20 -36.92
CA LEU A 24 46.07 17.11 -38.23
C LEU A 24 46.53 15.88 -39.03
N GLY A 25 45.58 15.30 -39.79
CA GLY A 25 45.82 14.45 -40.91
C GLY A 25 44.64 14.60 -41.90
N ALA A 26 44.81 15.45 -42.87
CA ALA A 26 43.86 15.64 -43.98
C ALA A 26 44.17 14.67 -45.13
N ILE A 27 43.16 14.00 -45.65
CA ILE A 27 42.99 13.62 -47.09
C ILE A 27 41.49 13.30 -47.22
N GLY A 28 40.66 14.04 -47.86
CA GLY A 28 40.38 14.16 -49.26
C GLY A 28 39.17 13.35 -49.71
N GLY A 29 38.08 14.03 -50.10
CA GLY A 29 37.15 13.52 -51.14
C GLY A 29 35.69 13.33 -50.72
N ALA A 30 34.87 14.40 -50.91
CA ALA A 30 33.52 14.46 -51.50
C ALA A 30 32.45 13.44 -51.07
N THR A 31 31.36 13.86 -50.53
CA THR A 31 30.13 14.38 -51.13
C THR A 31 29.15 14.81 -50.03
N ASP A 32 28.54 15.94 -50.26
CA ASP A 32 27.44 16.51 -49.48
C ASP A 32 26.30 15.53 -49.30
N ASP A 33 25.91 15.32 -48.05
CA ASP A 33 24.53 15.20 -47.53
C ASP A 33 24.58 15.02 -46.00
N ASP A 34 24.95 16.06 -45.27
CA ASP A 34 24.82 16.08 -43.84
C ASP A 34 23.92 17.25 -43.39
N ALA A 35 22.61 17.06 -43.63
CA ALA A 35 21.61 17.85 -42.95
C ALA A 35 21.64 17.47 -41.48
N PRO A 36 21.69 18.45 -40.54
CA PRO A 36 21.65 18.13 -39.10
C PRO A 36 20.35 17.43 -38.83
N ARG A 37 20.42 16.16 -38.37
CA ARG A 37 19.29 15.45 -37.78
C ARG A 37 18.87 16.24 -36.54
N GLY A 38 17.85 17.08 -36.74
CA GLY A 38 17.15 17.75 -35.68
C GLY A 38 16.73 16.67 -34.67
N LYS A 39 17.11 16.85 -33.40
CA LYS A 39 16.51 16.10 -32.32
C LYS A 39 15.02 16.39 -32.41
N GLN A 40 14.25 15.44 -32.96
CA GLN A 40 12.81 15.45 -32.81
C GLN A 40 12.55 15.41 -31.29
N GLN A 41 12.20 16.54 -30.71
CA GLN A 41 11.48 16.59 -29.45
C GLN A 41 10.16 15.88 -29.74
N ILE A 42 10.04 14.65 -29.26
CA ILE A 42 8.75 13.99 -29.13
C ILE A 42 8.05 14.72 -27.99
N GLU A 43 7.38 15.83 -28.32
CA GLU A 43 6.34 16.33 -27.44
C GLU A 43 5.23 15.28 -27.49
N PRO A 44 4.83 14.68 -26.33
CA PRO A 44 3.62 13.88 -26.30
C PRO A 44 2.48 14.79 -26.79
N PRO A 45 1.51 14.28 -27.56
CA PRO A 45 0.37 15.05 -27.95
C PRO A 45 -0.39 15.46 -26.68
N VAL A 46 -0.19 16.69 -26.23
CA VAL A 46 -1.08 17.34 -25.27
C VAL A 46 -2.35 17.59 -26.05
N THR A 47 -3.34 16.71 -25.89
CA THR A 47 -4.68 17.02 -26.35
C THR A 47 -5.19 18.11 -25.42
N ALA A 48 -5.73 19.18 -25.98
CA ALA A 48 -6.21 20.36 -25.26
C ALA A 48 -7.41 20.06 -24.31
N ASP A 49 -7.79 18.80 -24.13
CA ASP A 49 -8.89 18.31 -23.33
C ASP A 49 -8.42 17.39 -22.15
N ASP A 50 -7.11 17.22 -21.91
CA ASP A 50 -6.62 16.45 -20.78
C ASP A 50 -6.61 17.35 -19.53
N PRO A 51 -7.36 17.03 -18.45
CA PRO A 51 -7.39 17.85 -17.26
C PRO A 51 -5.96 18.03 -16.71
N ASP A 52 -5.63 19.26 -16.34
CA ASP A 52 -4.36 19.56 -15.68
C ASP A 52 -4.46 19.16 -14.20
N TYR A 53 -3.32 18.93 -13.55
CA TYR A 53 -3.24 18.69 -12.10
C TYR A 53 -3.86 19.82 -11.28
N VAL A 54 -3.85 21.06 -11.80
CA VAL A 54 -4.46 22.23 -11.13
C VAL A 54 -5.98 22.08 -11.12
N ASP A 55 -6.59 21.74 -12.25
CA ASP A 55 -8.04 21.58 -12.36
C ASP A 55 -8.54 20.44 -11.44
N VAL A 56 -7.81 19.32 -11.43
CA VAL A 56 -8.13 18.18 -10.54
C VAL A 56 -7.97 18.55 -9.06
N TYR A 57 -6.90 19.25 -8.73
CA TYR A 57 -6.67 19.73 -7.36
C TYR A 57 -7.81 20.64 -6.89
N GLU A 58 -8.18 21.64 -7.69
CA GLU A 58 -9.27 22.59 -7.35
C GLU A 58 -10.62 21.87 -7.18
N ALA A 59 -10.87 20.81 -7.97
CA ALA A 59 -12.09 20.02 -7.86
C ALA A 59 -12.11 19.10 -6.62
N VAL A 60 -10.97 18.52 -6.25
CA VAL A 60 -10.88 17.48 -5.21
C VAL A 60 -10.64 18.09 -3.82
N VAL A 61 -9.83 19.15 -3.72
CA VAL A 61 -9.37 19.67 -2.43
C VAL A 61 -10.50 20.10 -1.47
N PRO A 62 -11.67 20.61 -1.92
CA PRO A 62 -12.76 20.94 -0.99
C PRO A 62 -13.35 19.74 -0.26
N SER A 63 -13.19 18.53 -0.82
CA SER A 63 -13.67 17.26 -0.26
C SER A 63 -12.63 16.55 0.61
N VAL A 64 -11.43 17.13 0.75
CA VAL A 64 -10.33 16.57 1.56
C VAL A 64 -10.15 17.39 2.82
N ALA A 65 -10.00 16.73 3.95
CA ALA A 65 -9.88 17.38 5.23
C ALA A 65 -8.70 16.82 6.04
N ARG A 66 -8.22 17.63 6.96
CA ARG A 66 -7.30 17.20 8.01
C ARG A 66 -8.07 16.50 9.12
N VAL A 67 -7.63 15.32 9.51
CA VAL A 67 -8.12 14.60 10.68
C VAL A 67 -7.15 14.80 11.84
N GLN A 68 -7.66 15.23 12.98
CA GLN A 68 -6.89 15.42 14.21
C GLN A 68 -7.58 14.69 15.36
N THR A 69 -6.84 13.83 16.04
CA THR A 69 -7.33 13.08 17.20
C THR A 69 -6.71 13.59 18.49
N TYR A 70 -7.47 13.52 19.58
CA TYR A 70 -7.05 13.96 20.89
C TYR A 70 -7.34 12.86 21.94
N VAL A 71 -6.44 12.77 22.92
CA VAL A 71 -6.64 11.98 24.13
C VAL A 71 -6.69 12.89 25.36
N GLU A 72 -7.59 12.58 26.27
CA GLU A 72 -7.69 13.32 27.53
C GLU A 72 -6.57 12.91 28.48
N SER A 73 -6.23 13.83 29.39
CA SER A 73 -5.32 13.54 30.51
C SER A 73 -5.94 12.50 31.42
N ARG A 74 -5.38 11.28 31.44
CA ARG A 74 -5.82 10.22 32.35
C ARG A 74 -4.88 10.13 33.55
N GLU A 75 -5.43 10.02 34.76
CA GLU A 75 -4.62 9.68 35.94
C GLU A 75 -4.06 8.27 35.80
N THR A 76 -2.75 8.16 35.80
CA THR A 76 -2.07 6.87 35.81
C THR A 76 -1.58 6.53 37.20
N VAL A 77 -1.23 5.27 37.46
CA VAL A 77 -0.64 4.82 38.74
C VAL A 77 0.64 5.58 39.10
N PHE A 78 1.25 6.27 38.14
CA PHE A 78 2.49 7.04 38.29
C PHE A 78 2.26 8.58 38.26
N GLY A 79 1.00 9.04 38.27
CA GLY A 79 0.63 10.46 38.25
C GLY A 79 -0.26 10.83 37.06
N PRO A 80 -0.62 12.13 36.91
CA PRO A 80 -1.42 12.58 35.78
C PRO A 80 -0.68 12.38 34.47
N GLY A 81 -1.30 11.65 33.53
CA GLY A 81 -0.85 11.53 32.14
C GLY A 81 -1.09 12.86 31.40
N GLU A 82 -0.24 13.19 30.45
CA GLU A 82 -0.45 14.35 29.59
C GLU A 82 -1.50 14.01 28.52
N GLY A 83 -2.59 14.78 28.48
CA GLY A 83 -3.53 14.79 27.36
C GLY A 83 -3.03 15.68 26.22
N GLY A 84 -3.58 15.51 25.03
CA GLY A 84 -3.24 16.36 23.89
C GLY A 84 -3.51 15.70 22.53
N ALA A 85 -2.93 16.26 21.49
CA ALA A 85 -3.01 15.69 20.14
C ALA A 85 -2.33 14.30 20.12
N ALA A 86 -3.08 13.28 19.69
CA ALA A 86 -2.63 11.88 19.67
C ALA A 86 -2.28 11.42 18.25
N GLY A 87 -3.06 11.81 17.24
CA GLY A 87 -2.86 11.45 15.84
C GLY A 87 -3.21 12.61 14.91
N GLN A 88 -2.64 12.57 13.72
CA GLN A 88 -2.93 13.51 12.65
C GLN A 88 -2.79 12.82 11.30
N GLY A 89 -3.75 13.07 10.42
CA GLY A 89 -3.76 12.59 9.05
C GLY A 89 -4.70 13.40 8.18
N SER A 90 -5.11 12.78 7.10
CA SER A 90 -6.08 13.28 6.13
C SER A 90 -7.28 12.36 6.06
N GLY A 91 -8.34 12.83 5.44
CA GLY A 91 -9.49 12.04 5.04
C GLY A 91 -10.21 12.71 3.89
N PHE A 92 -11.13 12.02 3.26
CA PHE A 92 -11.94 12.56 2.17
C PHE A 92 -13.41 12.15 2.30
N LEU A 93 -14.30 12.98 1.78
CA LEU A 93 -15.74 12.69 1.75
C LEU A 93 -16.04 11.48 0.87
N TYR A 94 -16.61 10.44 1.47
CA TYR A 94 -17.11 9.25 0.80
C TYR A 94 -18.57 9.43 0.39
N ASP A 95 -19.36 10.02 1.27
CA ASP A 95 -20.73 10.49 1.03
C ASP A 95 -20.95 11.85 1.73
N GLU A 96 -22.19 12.31 1.83
CA GLU A 96 -22.52 13.65 2.38
C GLU A 96 -22.12 13.83 3.85
N THR A 97 -21.99 12.73 4.62
CA THR A 97 -21.78 12.73 6.08
C THR A 97 -20.58 11.92 6.52
N HIS A 98 -20.09 11.00 5.71
CA HIS A 98 -18.99 10.10 6.07
C HIS A 98 -17.68 10.49 5.41
N LEU A 99 -16.63 10.49 6.22
CA LEU A 99 -15.25 10.72 5.79
C LEU A 99 -14.43 9.45 5.99
N VAL A 100 -13.77 9.01 4.92
CA VAL A 100 -12.84 7.87 4.95
C VAL A 100 -11.44 8.37 5.30
N THR A 101 -10.75 7.63 6.17
CA THR A 101 -9.36 7.84 6.58
C THR A 101 -8.69 6.51 6.88
N ASN A 102 -7.45 6.51 7.39
CA ASN A 102 -6.81 5.29 7.87
C ASN A 102 -7.15 4.97 9.33
N ASP A 103 -7.16 3.69 9.66
CA ASP A 103 -7.32 3.19 11.02
C ASP A 103 -6.23 3.72 11.95
N HIS A 104 -4.96 3.70 11.51
CA HIS A 104 -3.84 4.20 12.30
C HIS A 104 -3.87 5.73 12.55
N VAL A 105 -4.59 6.50 11.73
CA VAL A 105 -4.81 7.94 11.96
C VAL A 105 -5.78 8.15 13.12
N ILE A 106 -6.80 7.30 13.20
CA ILE A 106 -7.80 7.37 14.27
C ILE A 106 -7.22 6.88 15.60
N GLY A 107 -6.62 5.69 15.63
CA GLY A 107 -6.16 5.10 16.89
C GLY A 107 -7.30 4.88 17.89
N ASP A 108 -7.08 5.22 19.18
CA ASP A 108 -8.09 5.13 20.26
C ASP A 108 -8.29 6.54 20.90
N PRO A 109 -8.99 7.46 20.22
CA PRO A 109 -9.13 8.84 20.65
C PRO A 109 -10.31 9.04 21.59
N ASP A 110 -10.22 10.07 22.44
CA ASP A 110 -11.38 10.57 23.18
C ASP A 110 -12.18 11.61 22.36
N THR A 111 -11.51 12.28 21.40
CA THR A 111 -12.14 13.30 20.51
C THR A 111 -11.51 13.28 19.13
N ILE A 112 -12.34 13.44 18.11
CA ILE A 112 -11.92 13.61 16.72
C ILE A 112 -12.42 14.95 16.21
N CYS A 113 -11.51 15.76 15.66
CA CYS A 113 -11.83 17.01 14.98
C CYS A 113 -11.34 16.93 13.53
N VAL A 114 -12.17 17.37 12.63
CA VAL A 114 -11.89 17.44 11.18
C VAL A 114 -11.82 18.89 10.77
N GLN A 115 -10.73 19.28 10.12
CA GLN A 115 -10.55 20.63 9.60
C GLN A 115 -10.68 20.66 8.09
N ALA A 116 -11.68 21.39 7.59
CA ALA A 116 -11.86 21.63 6.18
C ALA A 116 -10.76 22.57 5.62
N THR A 117 -10.69 22.68 4.31
CA THR A 117 -9.70 23.54 3.62
C THR A 117 -9.98 25.04 3.78
N ASP A 118 -11.19 25.42 4.14
CA ASP A 118 -11.58 26.79 4.52
C ASP A 118 -11.28 27.14 6.00
N GLU A 119 -10.49 26.27 6.68
CA GLU A 119 -10.12 26.36 8.09
C GLU A 119 -11.27 26.11 9.09
N THR A 120 -12.47 25.77 8.64
CA THR A 120 -13.59 25.38 9.51
C THR A 120 -13.32 24.06 10.20
N TRP A 121 -13.56 23.99 11.52
CA TRP A 121 -13.47 22.77 12.32
C TRP A 121 -14.84 22.15 12.55
N VAL A 122 -14.93 20.86 12.36
CA VAL A 122 -16.12 20.03 12.58
C VAL A 122 -15.74 18.89 13.52
N ASN A 123 -16.60 18.53 14.48
CA ASN A 123 -16.40 17.32 15.25
C ASN A 123 -16.82 16.12 14.41
N ALA A 124 -16.26 14.96 14.76
CA ALA A 124 -16.60 13.71 14.11
C ALA A 124 -16.64 12.55 15.13
N THR A 125 -17.40 11.53 14.79
CA THR A 125 -17.54 10.30 15.57
C THR A 125 -17.11 9.10 14.75
N VAL A 126 -16.38 8.15 15.33
CA VAL A 126 -16.03 6.89 14.64
C VAL A 126 -17.31 6.10 14.38
N VAL A 127 -17.54 5.75 13.11
CA VAL A 127 -18.62 4.86 12.68
C VAL A 127 -18.14 3.43 12.64
N GLY A 128 -16.96 3.19 12.06
CA GLY A 128 -16.37 1.86 11.97
C GLY A 128 -14.87 1.91 11.70
N ARG A 129 -14.20 0.81 12.00
CA ARG A 129 -12.75 0.66 11.85
C ARG A 129 -12.40 -0.74 11.40
N ASP A 130 -11.40 -0.82 10.53
CA ASP A 130 -10.79 -2.08 10.11
C ASP A 130 -9.26 -1.98 10.12
N PRO A 131 -8.62 -2.48 11.17
CA PRO A 131 -7.17 -2.52 11.27
C PRO A 131 -6.50 -3.35 10.17
N TYR A 132 -7.18 -4.36 9.62
CA TYR A 132 -6.61 -5.26 8.61
C TYR A 132 -6.46 -4.62 7.24
N SER A 133 -7.36 -3.71 6.87
CA SER A 133 -7.24 -2.89 5.65
C SER A 133 -6.62 -1.52 5.93
N ASP A 134 -6.41 -1.14 7.21
CA ASP A 134 -6.00 0.20 7.63
C ASP A 134 -7.01 1.27 7.17
N LEU A 135 -8.31 0.96 7.26
CA LEU A 135 -9.40 1.87 6.94
C LEU A 135 -10.23 2.21 8.17
N ALA A 136 -10.72 3.44 8.22
CA ALA A 136 -11.69 3.89 9.20
C ALA A 136 -12.69 4.86 8.56
N VAL A 137 -13.90 4.90 9.11
CA VAL A 137 -14.95 5.83 8.73
C VAL A 137 -15.35 6.64 9.95
N VAL A 138 -15.44 7.95 9.74
CA VAL A 138 -15.99 8.87 10.74
C VAL A 138 -17.21 9.61 10.18
N GLU A 139 -18.23 9.79 11.00
CA GLU A 139 -19.40 10.62 10.70
C GLU A 139 -19.14 12.04 11.17
N LEU A 140 -19.42 13.01 10.33
CA LEU A 140 -19.22 14.44 10.58
C LEU A 140 -20.46 15.06 11.19
N ASP A 141 -20.30 15.88 12.25
CA ASP A 141 -21.42 16.65 12.84
C ASP A 141 -21.96 17.75 11.90
N ALA A 142 -21.18 18.12 10.88
CA ALA A 142 -21.57 19.07 9.83
C ALA A 142 -20.82 18.78 8.53
N GLY A 143 -21.41 19.14 7.39
CA GLY A 143 -20.83 18.91 6.06
C GLY A 143 -19.54 19.70 5.83
N LEU A 144 -18.70 19.21 4.93
CA LEU A 144 -17.55 19.91 4.35
C LEU A 144 -17.95 20.68 3.10
N PRO A 145 -17.11 21.61 2.61
CA PRO A 145 -17.42 22.43 1.43
C PRO A 145 -17.54 21.68 0.10
N GLY A 146 -16.89 20.50 -0.01
CA GLY A 146 -16.82 19.71 -1.24
C GLY A 146 -17.94 18.68 -1.38
N ASP A 147 -18.00 18.08 -2.55
CA ASP A 147 -18.87 16.96 -2.87
C ASP A 147 -18.18 15.62 -2.58
N PRO A 148 -18.90 14.50 -2.35
CA PRO A 148 -18.30 13.17 -2.23
C PRO A 148 -17.44 12.81 -3.44
N LEU A 149 -16.27 12.21 -3.19
CA LEU A 149 -15.37 11.79 -4.25
C LEU A 149 -15.77 10.41 -4.80
N PRO A 150 -15.85 10.25 -6.13
CA PRO A 150 -16.12 8.94 -6.71
C PRO A 150 -14.96 7.98 -6.45
N VAL A 151 -15.27 6.74 -6.06
CA VAL A 151 -14.30 5.68 -5.83
C VAL A 151 -14.31 4.72 -7.02
N ALA A 152 -13.14 4.41 -7.58
CA ALA A 152 -13.00 3.52 -8.73
C ALA A 152 -13.40 2.08 -8.37
N THR A 153 -14.14 1.41 -9.25
CA THR A 153 -14.46 -0.01 -9.12
C THR A 153 -13.29 -0.91 -9.49
N ASP A 154 -12.43 -0.43 -10.42
CA ASP A 154 -11.23 -1.14 -10.88
C ASP A 154 -9.98 -0.26 -10.75
N LEU A 155 -8.84 -0.90 -10.55
CA LEU A 155 -7.57 -0.18 -10.51
C LEU A 155 -7.07 0.17 -11.91
N PRO A 156 -6.66 1.43 -12.14
CA PRO A 156 -6.11 1.85 -13.42
C PRO A 156 -4.78 1.14 -13.73
N PRO A 157 -4.38 1.07 -15.01
CA PRO A 157 -3.12 0.46 -15.40
C PRO A 157 -1.91 1.19 -14.80
N VAL A 158 -0.79 0.47 -14.66
CA VAL A 158 0.50 1.05 -14.30
C VAL A 158 0.89 2.12 -15.32
N GLY A 159 1.38 3.26 -14.85
CA GLY A 159 1.69 4.44 -15.66
C GLY A 159 0.58 5.50 -15.67
N THR A 160 -0.62 5.20 -15.17
CA THR A 160 -1.69 6.20 -15.01
C THR A 160 -1.25 7.31 -14.08
N ARG A 161 -1.42 8.57 -14.49
CA ARG A 161 -1.11 9.76 -13.68
C ARG A 161 -2.06 9.87 -12.50
N VAL A 162 -1.50 10.19 -11.34
CA VAL A 162 -2.27 10.37 -10.09
C VAL A 162 -1.83 11.62 -9.34
N LEU A 163 -2.76 12.15 -8.55
CA LEU A 163 -2.56 13.20 -7.58
C LEU A 163 -2.90 12.65 -6.19
N VAL A 164 -2.05 12.89 -5.22
CA VAL A 164 -2.35 12.63 -3.80
C VAL A 164 -2.65 13.96 -3.14
N VAL A 165 -3.80 14.07 -2.50
CA VAL A 165 -4.23 15.27 -1.80
C VAL A 165 -4.32 14.98 -0.31
N GLY A 166 -3.78 15.88 0.53
CA GLY A 166 -3.77 15.69 1.97
C GLY A 166 -3.45 16.97 2.75
N ALA A 167 -3.27 16.81 4.06
CA ALA A 167 -2.95 17.88 4.99
C ALA A 167 -1.65 17.59 5.78
N PRO A 168 -0.49 17.39 5.10
CA PRO A 168 0.75 17.06 5.78
C PRO A 168 1.19 18.20 6.70
N LEU A 169 1.66 17.86 7.91
CA LEU A 169 2.20 18.80 8.90
C LEU A 169 1.25 19.95 9.26
N GLY A 170 -0.07 19.76 9.09
CA GLY A 170 -1.08 20.80 9.32
C GLY A 170 -1.22 21.81 8.18
N LEU A 171 -0.62 21.55 7.03
CA LEU A 171 -0.79 22.33 5.80
C LEU A 171 -1.97 21.73 5.01
N SER A 172 -3.17 22.21 5.25
CA SER A 172 -4.37 21.78 4.51
C SER A 172 -4.21 22.01 3.02
N GLY A 173 -4.69 21.06 2.20
CA GLY A 173 -4.69 21.18 0.74
C GLY A 173 -3.31 21.00 0.10
N SER A 174 -2.40 20.24 0.69
CA SER A 174 -1.15 19.88 0.01
C SER A 174 -1.39 18.80 -1.04
N ALA A 175 -0.72 18.90 -2.18
CA ALA A 175 -0.81 17.93 -3.27
C ALA A 175 0.57 17.46 -3.71
N THR A 176 0.67 16.17 -4.07
CA THR A 176 1.84 15.58 -4.70
C THR A 176 1.41 14.75 -5.91
N GLN A 177 2.17 14.83 -7.00
CA GLN A 177 1.86 14.13 -8.24
C GLN A 177 2.77 12.93 -8.45
N GLY A 178 2.29 11.94 -9.18
CA GLY A 178 3.03 10.76 -9.57
C GLY A 178 2.23 9.90 -10.55
N ILE A 179 2.59 8.62 -10.59
CA ILE A 179 1.89 7.60 -11.37
C ILE A 179 1.52 6.40 -10.50
N VAL A 180 0.62 5.58 -10.97
CA VAL A 180 0.45 4.21 -10.48
C VAL A 180 1.69 3.42 -10.88
N SER A 181 2.55 3.09 -9.92
CA SER A 181 3.81 2.35 -10.14
C SER A 181 3.63 0.84 -10.02
N GLY A 182 2.56 0.39 -9.38
CA GLY A 182 2.23 -1.01 -9.22
C GLY A 182 0.83 -1.23 -8.65
N ARG A 183 0.32 -2.44 -8.82
CA ARG A 183 -0.98 -2.90 -8.33
C ARG A 183 -0.82 -4.23 -7.64
N ASN A 184 -1.84 -4.69 -6.91
CA ASN A 184 -1.83 -5.96 -6.20
C ASN A 184 -0.56 -6.13 -5.35
N ARG A 185 -0.25 -5.09 -4.54
CA ARG A 185 0.85 -5.14 -3.59
C ARG A 185 0.34 -5.58 -2.24
N THR A 186 1.20 -6.26 -1.50
CA THR A 186 0.97 -6.56 -0.08
C THR A 186 1.93 -5.72 0.74
N ILE A 187 1.39 -4.94 1.66
CA ILE A 187 2.19 -4.05 2.51
C ILE A 187 2.02 -4.44 3.98
N PRO A 188 3.10 -4.42 4.79
CA PRO A 188 2.98 -4.67 6.22
C PRO A 188 2.11 -3.60 6.87
N ALA A 189 1.12 -4.00 7.66
CA ALA A 189 0.39 -3.08 8.52
C ALA A 189 1.31 -2.52 9.61
N SER A 190 1.27 -1.19 9.80
CA SER A 190 2.26 -0.49 10.63
C SER A 190 1.93 -0.45 12.13
N THR A 191 0.70 -0.74 12.53
CA THR A 191 0.19 -0.37 13.87
C THR A 191 -0.37 -1.49 14.71
N ALA A 192 -0.68 -2.66 14.14
CA ALA A 192 -1.26 -3.73 14.94
C ALA A 192 -0.21 -4.64 15.60
N PRO A 193 -0.45 -5.12 16.82
CA PRO A 193 0.36 -6.14 17.44
C PRO A 193 0.13 -7.47 16.72
N GLY A 194 0.85 -7.70 15.66
CA GLY A 194 0.77 -8.89 14.82
C GLY A 194 1.47 -8.64 13.49
N ARG A 195 1.96 -9.70 12.84
CA ARG A 195 2.54 -9.59 11.50
C ARG A 195 1.47 -9.89 10.48
N PHE A 196 0.60 -8.94 10.23
CA PHE A 196 -0.31 -9.04 9.10
C PHE A 196 0.02 -7.99 8.03
N SER A 197 -0.53 -8.16 6.88
CA SER A 197 -0.28 -7.32 5.71
C SER A 197 -1.61 -6.89 5.12
N ILE A 198 -1.67 -5.64 4.69
CA ILE A 198 -2.79 -5.11 3.91
C ILE A 198 -2.68 -5.69 2.51
N ALA A 199 -3.74 -6.34 2.06
CA ALA A 199 -3.86 -6.91 0.73
C ALA A 199 -4.14 -5.83 -0.33
N ASP A 200 -3.98 -6.18 -1.60
CA ASP A 200 -4.40 -5.39 -2.76
C ASP A 200 -3.98 -3.91 -2.75
N ALA A 201 -2.84 -3.59 -2.17
CA ALA A 201 -2.38 -2.20 -2.16
C ALA A 201 -1.94 -1.71 -3.55
N ILE A 202 -2.21 -0.42 -3.81
CA ILE A 202 -1.70 0.32 -4.97
C ILE A 202 -0.36 0.98 -4.61
N GLN A 203 0.59 0.94 -5.53
CA GLN A 203 1.90 1.59 -5.38
C GLN A 203 1.95 2.85 -6.25
N THR A 204 2.52 3.94 -5.71
CA THR A 204 2.77 5.20 -6.43
C THR A 204 4.17 5.73 -6.12
N ASP A 205 4.71 6.53 -7.03
CA ASP A 205 5.93 7.33 -6.83
C ASP A 205 5.62 8.77 -6.41
N ALA A 206 4.33 9.14 -6.29
CA ALA A 206 3.94 10.38 -5.64
C ALA A 206 4.50 10.45 -4.22
N ALA A 207 5.03 11.61 -3.83
CA ALA A 207 5.63 11.77 -2.52
C ALA A 207 4.56 11.68 -1.42
N LEU A 208 4.62 10.66 -0.58
CA LEU A 208 3.81 10.53 0.62
C LEU A 208 4.63 10.98 1.82
N ASN A 209 4.11 11.97 2.54
CA ASN A 209 4.72 12.52 3.75
C ASN A 209 3.80 12.28 4.95
N PRO A 210 4.33 12.30 6.20
CA PRO A 210 3.49 12.25 7.39
C PRO A 210 2.39 13.30 7.34
N GLY A 211 1.13 12.87 7.47
CA GLY A 211 -0.06 13.69 7.33
C GLY A 211 -0.83 13.49 6.01
N ASN A 212 -0.23 12.85 4.98
CA ASN A 212 -0.99 12.43 3.79
C ASN A 212 -1.78 11.13 4.03
N SER A 213 -1.44 10.37 5.08
CA SER A 213 -2.18 9.15 5.46
C SER A 213 -3.66 9.44 5.60
N GLY A 214 -4.50 8.60 4.98
CA GLY A 214 -5.96 8.76 4.90
C GLY A 214 -6.43 9.66 3.76
N GLY A 215 -5.53 10.41 3.11
CA GLY A 215 -5.85 11.24 1.95
C GLY A 215 -6.06 10.42 0.68
N PRO A 216 -6.88 10.90 -0.27
CA PRO A 216 -7.15 10.18 -1.50
C PRO A 216 -5.97 10.25 -2.47
N ILE A 217 -5.76 9.13 -3.17
CA ILE A 217 -4.97 9.03 -4.40
C ILE A 217 -5.97 9.07 -5.55
N VAL A 218 -5.97 10.14 -6.34
CA VAL A 218 -6.96 10.33 -7.42
C VAL A 218 -6.30 10.33 -8.79
N THR A 219 -7.02 9.84 -9.79
CA THR A 219 -6.69 10.01 -11.20
C THR A 219 -7.03 11.43 -11.68
N LEU A 220 -6.62 11.79 -12.91
CA LEU A 220 -6.85 13.16 -13.42
C LEU A 220 -8.31 13.46 -13.80
N ASP A 221 -9.22 12.53 -13.63
CA ASP A 221 -10.67 12.75 -13.68
C ASP A 221 -11.31 12.92 -12.29
N GLY A 222 -10.48 12.96 -11.22
CA GLY A 222 -10.94 13.15 -9.84
C GLY A 222 -11.42 11.87 -9.16
N THR A 223 -11.27 10.69 -9.78
CA THR A 223 -11.71 9.42 -9.23
C THR A 223 -10.66 8.87 -8.26
N VAL A 224 -11.08 8.48 -7.05
CA VAL A 224 -10.22 7.88 -6.03
C VAL A 224 -9.84 6.45 -6.45
N VAL A 225 -8.54 6.17 -6.53
CA VAL A 225 -7.99 4.84 -6.84
C VAL A 225 -7.31 4.20 -5.64
N GLY A 226 -7.17 4.94 -4.55
CA GLY A 226 -6.67 4.42 -3.27
C GLY A 226 -6.63 5.47 -2.18
N VAL A 227 -6.40 5.00 -0.95
CA VAL A 227 -6.23 5.80 0.27
C VAL A 227 -4.77 5.73 0.69
N ALA A 228 -4.07 6.86 0.70
CA ALA A 228 -2.64 6.92 1.05
C ALA A 228 -2.41 6.39 2.47
N THR A 229 -1.46 5.47 2.65
CA THR A 229 -1.23 4.85 3.98
C THR A 229 0.24 4.80 4.38
N ALA A 230 1.13 4.26 3.56
CA ALA A 230 2.50 3.95 3.97
C ALA A 230 3.54 4.34 2.92
N THR A 231 4.80 4.48 3.37
CA THR A 231 5.97 4.66 2.51
C THR A 231 7.02 3.60 2.80
N ARG A 232 7.80 3.23 1.79
CA ARG A 232 8.95 2.34 1.93
C ARG A 232 10.17 2.92 1.21
N GLY A 233 10.99 3.66 1.95
CA GLY A 233 12.12 4.39 1.36
C GLY A 233 11.68 5.61 0.54
N ASP A 234 12.59 6.14 -0.25
CA ASP A 234 12.33 7.31 -1.09
C ASP A 234 11.52 6.92 -2.34
N ASN A 235 10.49 7.69 -2.66
CA ASN A 235 9.66 7.53 -3.87
C ASN A 235 8.93 6.18 -4.02
N ILE A 236 8.63 5.50 -2.91
CA ILE A 236 7.78 4.31 -2.90
C ILE A 236 6.66 4.56 -1.91
N GLY A 237 5.54 5.04 -2.41
CA GLY A 237 4.30 5.24 -1.67
C GLY A 237 3.32 4.09 -1.90
N PHE A 238 2.49 3.82 -0.92
CA PHE A 238 1.41 2.84 -1.01
C PHE A 238 0.10 3.43 -0.52
N GLY A 239 -0.98 2.95 -1.12
CA GLY A 239 -2.34 3.21 -0.65
C GLY A 239 -3.15 1.93 -0.60
N VAL A 240 -4.14 1.90 0.28
CA VAL A 240 -5.21 0.91 0.27
C VAL A 240 -5.99 1.09 -1.03
N SER A 241 -6.23 0.02 -1.79
CA SER A 241 -6.86 0.14 -3.10
C SER A 241 -8.32 0.59 -3.03
N ALA A 242 -8.79 1.23 -4.10
CA ALA A 242 -10.21 1.58 -4.25
C ALA A 242 -11.13 0.34 -4.19
N ARG A 243 -10.66 -0.84 -4.60
CA ARG A 243 -11.43 -2.09 -4.51
C ARG A 243 -11.69 -2.48 -3.04
N LEU A 244 -10.65 -2.43 -2.19
CA LEU A 244 -10.83 -2.62 -0.74
C LEU A 244 -11.69 -1.54 -0.10
N VAL A 245 -11.59 -0.29 -0.55
CA VAL A 245 -12.47 0.79 -0.08
C VAL A 245 -13.93 0.46 -0.38
N ASN A 246 -14.24 0.00 -1.61
CA ASN A 246 -15.60 -0.39 -2.00
C ASN A 246 -16.13 -1.62 -1.24
N GLU A 247 -15.23 -2.52 -0.83
CA GLU A 247 -15.59 -3.73 -0.07
C GLU A 247 -15.82 -3.41 1.41
N VAL A 248 -14.88 -2.71 2.02
CA VAL A 248 -14.82 -2.52 3.47
C VAL A 248 -15.70 -1.34 3.95
N VAL A 249 -15.62 -0.19 3.28
CA VAL A 249 -16.27 1.05 3.79
C VAL A 249 -17.78 0.94 3.95
N PRO A 250 -18.55 0.31 3.02
CA PRO A 250 -19.99 0.12 3.23
C PRO A 250 -20.31 -0.68 4.49
N ALA A 251 -19.55 -1.75 4.77
CA ALA A 251 -19.73 -2.55 5.98
C ALA A 251 -19.41 -1.76 7.24
N LEU A 252 -18.33 -0.94 7.23
CA LEU A 252 -18.02 -0.05 8.35
C LEU A 252 -19.13 0.95 8.64
N ILE A 253 -19.79 1.47 7.60
CA ILE A 253 -20.94 2.39 7.76
C ILE A 253 -22.16 1.66 8.30
N GLU A 254 -22.44 0.44 7.84
CA GLU A 254 -23.65 -0.30 8.18
C GLU A 254 -23.56 -1.00 9.55
N THR A 255 -22.41 -1.64 9.84
CA THR A 255 -22.26 -2.52 11.00
C THR A 255 -21.16 -2.08 11.99
N GLY A 256 -20.26 -1.19 11.56
CA GLY A 256 -19.13 -0.72 12.37
C GLY A 256 -17.87 -1.58 12.25
N SER A 257 -17.94 -2.73 11.58
CA SER A 257 -16.82 -3.67 11.38
C SER A 257 -16.90 -4.34 10.01
N TYR A 258 -15.79 -4.97 9.61
CA TYR A 258 -15.72 -5.81 8.41
C TYR A 258 -15.08 -7.17 8.78
N ASP A 259 -15.76 -8.25 8.40
CA ASP A 259 -15.36 -9.60 8.72
C ASP A 259 -14.49 -10.16 7.58
N HIS A 260 -13.20 -10.31 7.83
CA HIS A 260 -12.24 -10.84 6.84
C HIS A 260 -12.25 -12.36 6.80
N SER A 261 -12.17 -12.91 5.58
CA SER A 261 -11.95 -14.34 5.37
C SER A 261 -10.60 -14.79 5.92
N PHE A 262 -10.58 -15.97 6.54
CA PHE A 262 -9.40 -16.57 7.15
C PHE A 262 -9.25 -18.03 6.76
N MET A 263 -8.14 -18.37 6.13
CA MET A 263 -7.79 -19.76 5.77
C MET A 263 -7.05 -20.50 6.89
N GLY A 264 -6.37 -19.79 7.77
CA GLY A 264 -5.63 -20.38 8.89
C GLY A 264 -4.29 -20.98 8.49
N VAL A 265 -3.58 -20.40 7.55
CA VAL A 265 -2.26 -20.84 7.09
C VAL A 265 -1.19 -19.77 7.29
N SER A 266 0.04 -20.17 7.56
CA SER A 266 1.23 -19.36 7.40
C SER A 266 1.94 -19.77 6.13
N VAL A 267 2.34 -18.79 5.31
CA VAL A 267 2.78 -19.05 3.95
C VAL A 267 4.09 -18.33 3.63
N VAL A 268 4.84 -18.90 2.69
CA VAL A 268 6.03 -18.28 2.10
C VAL A 268 5.94 -18.36 0.58
N ARG A 269 6.50 -17.37 -0.09
CA ARG A 269 6.60 -17.38 -1.54
C ARG A 269 7.50 -18.52 -2.01
N VAL A 270 7.10 -19.21 -3.07
CA VAL A 270 7.96 -20.19 -3.74
C VAL A 270 9.04 -19.45 -4.52
N ASP A 271 10.29 -19.64 -4.12
CA ASP A 271 11.48 -19.19 -4.83
C ASP A 271 12.20 -20.37 -5.49
N PRO A 272 13.22 -20.17 -6.34
CA PRO A 272 13.91 -21.27 -7.01
C PRO A 272 14.55 -22.32 -6.09
N LEU A 273 15.01 -21.93 -4.89
CA LEU A 273 15.60 -22.87 -3.94
C LEU A 273 14.52 -23.73 -3.27
N LEU A 274 13.42 -23.11 -2.87
CA LEU A 274 12.26 -23.82 -2.33
C LEU A 274 11.66 -24.77 -3.38
N ALA A 275 11.53 -24.31 -4.62
CA ALA A 275 11.05 -25.16 -5.72
C ALA A 275 11.95 -26.37 -5.92
N ALA A 276 13.27 -26.19 -5.96
CA ALA A 276 14.22 -27.29 -6.11
C ALA A 276 14.21 -28.26 -4.91
N GLY A 277 14.00 -27.77 -3.68
CA GLY A 277 13.92 -28.59 -2.47
C GLY A 277 12.65 -29.43 -2.37
N ASN A 278 11.59 -29.05 -3.10
CA ASN A 278 10.29 -29.73 -3.11
C ASN A 278 9.96 -30.34 -4.49
N ASP A 279 10.95 -30.50 -5.38
CA ASP A 279 10.79 -31.06 -6.73
C ASP A 279 9.66 -30.42 -7.56
N LEU A 280 9.44 -29.11 -7.38
CA LEU A 280 8.42 -28.36 -8.12
C LEU A 280 8.92 -28.03 -9.54
N PRO A 281 8.05 -28.05 -10.56
CA PRO A 281 8.43 -27.75 -11.93
C PRO A 281 8.81 -26.28 -12.14
N ASP A 282 8.20 -25.37 -11.38
CA ASP A 282 8.35 -23.93 -11.49
C ASP A 282 8.43 -23.25 -10.11
N ALA A 283 9.09 -22.09 -10.05
CA ALA A 283 9.13 -21.24 -8.85
C ALA A 283 7.88 -20.33 -8.78
N SER A 284 6.70 -20.94 -8.72
CA SER A 284 5.40 -20.26 -8.68
C SER A 284 4.51 -20.90 -7.62
N GLY A 285 3.55 -20.12 -7.12
CA GLY A 285 2.65 -20.55 -6.06
C GLY A 285 3.07 -20.10 -4.67
N VAL A 286 2.30 -20.56 -3.69
CA VAL A 286 2.43 -20.18 -2.28
C VAL A 286 2.61 -21.43 -1.43
N TYR A 287 3.79 -21.60 -0.84
CA TYR A 287 4.11 -22.74 0.00
C TYR A 287 3.52 -22.56 1.40
N VAL A 288 2.79 -23.57 1.87
CA VAL A 288 2.21 -23.62 3.22
C VAL A 288 3.30 -24.00 4.21
N ALA A 289 3.81 -23.02 4.94
CA ALA A 289 4.83 -23.24 5.98
C ALA A 289 4.25 -23.83 7.26
N GLY A 290 2.98 -23.52 7.55
CA GLY A 290 2.27 -24.05 8.71
C GLY A 290 0.77 -23.86 8.60
N VAL A 291 0.03 -24.66 9.37
CA VAL A 291 -1.43 -24.58 9.50
C VAL A 291 -1.76 -24.27 10.95
N VAL A 292 -2.72 -23.38 11.16
CA VAL A 292 -3.21 -23.01 12.48
C VAL A 292 -4.05 -24.16 13.04
N ALA A 293 -3.66 -24.68 14.19
CA ALA A 293 -4.40 -25.79 14.83
C ALA A 293 -5.85 -25.35 15.15
N ASP A 294 -6.80 -26.23 14.88
CA ASP A 294 -8.24 -26.00 14.97
C ASP A 294 -8.73 -24.87 14.02
N GLY A 295 -7.91 -24.44 13.09
CA GLY A 295 -8.26 -23.45 12.05
C GLY A 295 -8.91 -24.08 10.81
N PRO A 296 -9.39 -23.24 9.87
CA PRO A 296 -10.10 -23.69 8.66
C PRO A 296 -9.35 -24.71 7.79
N ALA A 297 -8.05 -24.58 7.65
CA ALA A 297 -7.22 -25.50 6.85
C ALA A 297 -6.71 -26.70 7.65
N ASP A 298 -6.98 -26.80 8.97
CA ASP A 298 -6.48 -27.89 9.79
C ASP A 298 -7.06 -29.26 9.35
N GLY A 299 -6.19 -30.24 9.18
CA GLY A 299 -6.56 -31.55 8.67
C GLY A 299 -6.84 -31.61 7.16
N VAL A 300 -6.84 -30.46 6.44
CA VAL A 300 -7.03 -30.37 4.98
C VAL A 300 -5.70 -30.08 4.28
N LEU A 301 -5.06 -28.96 4.63
CA LEU A 301 -3.76 -28.58 4.08
C LEU A 301 -2.62 -29.08 4.98
N ARG A 302 -1.45 -29.24 4.36
CA ARG A 302 -0.22 -29.68 5.04
C ARG A 302 0.77 -28.54 5.15
N GLY A 303 1.31 -28.34 6.34
CA GLY A 303 2.47 -27.46 6.57
C GLY A 303 3.79 -28.20 6.41
N THR A 304 4.90 -27.50 6.59
CA THR A 304 6.26 -28.05 6.63
C THR A 304 6.37 -29.22 7.58
N ASP A 305 6.95 -30.33 7.13
CA ASP A 305 7.27 -31.51 7.95
C ASP A 305 8.74 -31.91 7.90
N GLY A 306 9.54 -31.29 7.02
CA GLY A 306 10.96 -31.57 6.83
C GLY A 306 11.77 -30.38 6.34
N GLU A 307 13.05 -30.64 6.09
CA GLU A 307 13.98 -29.67 5.52
C GLU A 307 14.91 -30.34 4.51
N ALA A 308 15.27 -29.63 3.44
CA ALA A 308 16.30 -30.04 2.47
C ALA A 308 17.40 -29.00 2.39
N THR A 309 18.61 -29.41 1.97
CA THR A 309 19.70 -28.50 1.67
C THR A 309 19.89 -28.41 0.17
N VAL A 310 19.65 -27.21 -0.38
CA VAL A 310 19.82 -26.88 -1.80
C VAL A 310 20.87 -25.79 -1.93
N ASP A 311 21.92 -26.02 -2.66
CA ASP A 311 23.05 -25.09 -2.88
C ASP A 311 23.62 -24.47 -1.58
N GLY A 312 23.59 -25.24 -0.48
CA GLY A 312 24.07 -24.82 0.84
C GLY A 312 23.07 -23.99 1.67
N ALA A 313 21.86 -23.75 1.15
CA ALA A 313 20.76 -23.14 1.89
C ALA A 313 19.80 -24.21 2.40
N THR A 314 19.29 -24.07 3.62
CA THR A 314 18.22 -24.92 4.15
C THR A 314 16.88 -24.36 3.74
N VAL A 315 16.03 -25.21 3.11
CA VAL A 315 14.68 -24.87 2.70
C VAL A 315 13.67 -25.85 3.33
N PRO A 316 12.46 -25.38 3.69
CA PRO A 316 11.41 -26.26 4.23
C PRO A 316 10.86 -27.18 3.13
N THR A 317 10.41 -28.38 3.54
CA THR A 317 9.84 -29.41 2.65
C THR A 317 8.59 -30.04 3.25
N GLY A 318 7.80 -30.74 2.40
CA GLY A 318 6.64 -31.54 2.81
C GLY A 318 5.32 -30.75 2.92
N GLY A 319 5.38 -29.42 2.90
CA GLY A 319 4.17 -28.57 2.86
C GLY A 319 3.55 -28.54 1.46
N ASP A 320 2.25 -28.28 1.41
CA ASP A 320 1.53 -28.04 0.17
C ASP A 320 1.98 -26.75 -0.52
N VAL A 321 1.86 -26.70 -1.84
CA VAL A 321 2.02 -25.46 -2.60
C VAL A 321 0.69 -25.08 -3.23
N ILE A 322 0.06 -24.01 -2.75
CA ILE A 322 -1.19 -23.49 -3.31
C ILE A 322 -0.88 -22.87 -4.67
N VAL A 323 -1.56 -23.31 -5.72
CA VAL A 323 -1.38 -22.84 -7.09
C VAL A 323 -2.65 -22.26 -7.71
N ALA A 324 -3.84 -22.58 -7.16
CA ALA A 324 -5.09 -21.94 -7.57
C ALA A 324 -6.15 -21.98 -6.45
N LEU A 325 -7.08 -21.02 -6.48
CA LEU A 325 -8.29 -20.97 -5.67
C LEU A 325 -9.50 -20.84 -6.62
N ASP A 326 -10.48 -21.75 -6.53
CA ASP A 326 -11.64 -21.84 -7.43
C ASP A 326 -11.27 -21.70 -8.92
N GLY A 327 -10.11 -22.26 -9.30
CA GLY A 327 -9.57 -22.18 -10.66
C GLY A 327 -8.87 -20.86 -11.01
N THR A 328 -8.84 -19.88 -10.10
CA THR A 328 -8.04 -18.63 -10.25
C THR A 328 -6.59 -18.93 -9.86
N GLU A 329 -5.65 -18.68 -10.77
CA GLU A 329 -4.21 -18.89 -10.54
C GLU A 329 -3.69 -18.03 -9.38
N ILE A 330 -2.91 -18.65 -8.49
CA ILE A 330 -2.22 -18.03 -7.36
C ILE A 330 -0.71 -18.20 -7.58
N ALA A 331 -0.07 -17.16 -8.12
CA ALA A 331 1.36 -17.18 -8.43
C ALA A 331 2.23 -16.79 -7.23
N ASP A 332 1.70 -15.99 -6.30
CA ASP A 332 2.45 -15.53 -5.12
C ASP A 332 1.52 -15.11 -3.94
N ASN A 333 2.13 -14.68 -2.81
CA ASN A 333 1.39 -14.26 -1.62
C ASN A 333 0.43 -13.06 -1.86
N PRO A 334 0.78 -12.04 -2.65
CA PRO A 334 -0.15 -10.99 -3.02
C PRO A 334 -1.43 -11.50 -3.70
N ASP A 335 -1.32 -12.48 -4.61
CA ASP A 335 -2.50 -13.06 -5.27
C ASP A 335 -3.40 -13.80 -4.27
N LEU A 336 -2.79 -14.61 -3.37
CA LEU A 336 -3.54 -15.29 -2.30
C LEU A 336 -4.26 -14.27 -1.40
N SER A 337 -3.54 -13.25 -0.94
CA SER A 337 -4.11 -12.24 -0.03
C SER A 337 -5.23 -11.43 -0.69
N ARG A 338 -5.04 -11.07 -1.98
CA ARG A 338 -6.04 -10.35 -2.76
C ARG A 338 -7.31 -11.20 -2.96
N TYR A 339 -7.13 -12.47 -3.33
CA TYR A 339 -8.25 -13.38 -3.54
C TYR A 339 -9.10 -13.51 -2.28
N LEU A 340 -8.47 -13.78 -1.14
CA LEU A 340 -9.16 -13.89 0.15
C LEU A 340 -9.85 -12.59 0.58
N ALA A 341 -9.29 -11.43 0.23
CA ALA A 341 -9.83 -10.14 0.64
C ALA A 341 -10.96 -9.60 -0.25
N LEU A 342 -11.03 -10.02 -1.53
CA LEU A 342 -11.94 -9.43 -2.52
C LEU A 342 -12.92 -10.41 -3.15
N GLU A 343 -12.68 -11.73 -3.02
CA GLU A 343 -13.45 -12.75 -3.73
C GLU A 343 -14.09 -13.76 -2.76
N THR A 344 -13.94 -13.57 -1.43
CA THR A 344 -14.46 -14.53 -0.45
C THR A 344 -14.97 -13.87 0.82
N ASP A 345 -15.99 -14.49 1.40
CA ASP A 345 -16.55 -14.16 2.71
C ASP A 345 -16.28 -15.26 3.74
N PRO A 346 -16.29 -14.96 5.06
CA PRO A 346 -16.25 -15.98 6.10
C PRO A 346 -17.41 -16.97 5.96
N GLY A 347 -17.08 -18.27 5.97
CA GLY A 347 -18.03 -19.36 5.76
C GLY A 347 -18.07 -19.90 4.32
N ASP A 348 -17.44 -19.24 3.37
CA ASP A 348 -17.31 -19.73 2.01
C ASP A 348 -16.45 -20.99 1.95
N THR A 349 -16.79 -21.92 1.07
CA THR A 349 -15.97 -23.09 0.79
C THR A 349 -15.26 -22.91 -0.54
N VAL A 350 -13.92 -22.82 -0.47
CA VAL A 350 -13.04 -22.56 -1.60
C VAL A 350 -12.37 -23.87 -2.05
N ALA A 351 -12.39 -24.14 -3.35
CA ALA A 351 -11.65 -25.26 -3.95
C ALA A 351 -10.17 -24.87 -4.12
N VAL A 352 -9.32 -25.32 -3.20
CA VAL A 352 -7.88 -25.04 -3.15
C VAL A 352 -7.13 -26.08 -3.96
N THR A 353 -6.52 -25.69 -5.07
CA THR A 353 -5.64 -26.55 -5.85
C THR A 353 -4.22 -26.40 -5.32
N VAL A 354 -3.65 -27.52 -4.91
CA VAL A 354 -2.29 -27.60 -4.36
C VAL A 354 -1.42 -28.59 -5.15
N VAL A 355 -0.12 -28.34 -5.18
CA VAL A 355 0.87 -29.38 -5.52
C VAL A 355 1.29 -30.06 -4.22
N ARG A 356 1.01 -31.35 -4.11
CA ARG A 356 1.29 -32.23 -2.98
C ARG A 356 2.00 -33.48 -3.48
N ASP A 357 3.16 -33.81 -2.93
CA ASP A 357 3.95 -34.98 -3.32
C ASP A 357 4.19 -35.07 -4.85
N GLY A 358 4.39 -33.92 -5.52
CA GLY A 358 4.63 -33.81 -6.96
C GLY A 358 3.39 -33.99 -7.85
N SER A 359 2.19 -33.98 -7.27
CA SER A 359 0.91 -34.09 -7.99
C SER A 359 -0.05 -32.97 -7.60
N GLU A 360 -0.84 -32.48 -8.56
CA GLU A 360 -1.93 -31.56 -8.27
C GLU A 360 -3.12 -32.28 -7.63
N GLU A 361 -3.63 -31.70 -6.55
CA GLU A 361 -4.85 -32.11 -5.87
C GLU A 361 -5.73 -30.89 -5.64
N THR A 362 -7.05 -31.06 -5.71
CA THR A 362 -8.00 -30.00 -5.32
C THR A 362 -8.71 -30.42 -4.04
N LEU A 363 -8.71 -29.52 -3.05
CA LEU A 363 -9.22 -29.76 -1.71
C LEU A 363 -10.18 -28.64 -1.34
N ASP A 364 -11.30 -28.98 -0.69
CA ASP A 364 -12.27 -27.98 -0.23
C ASP A 364 -11.85 -27.48 1.16
N VAL A 365 -11.71 -26.16 1.30
CA VAL A 365 -11.45 -25.47 2.58
C VAL A 365 -12.59 -24.51 2.84
N THR A 366 -13.30 -24.69 3.95
CA THR A 366 -14.30 -23.72 4.41
C THR A 366 -13.61 -22.65 5.23
N LEU A 367 -13.65 -21.42 4.75
CA LEU A 367 -13.01 -20.26 5.39
C LEU A 367 -13.70 -19.89 6.69
N GLY A 368 -12.94 -19.44 7.65
CA GLY A 368 -13.44 -18.86 8.91
C GLY A 368 -13.38 -17.35 8.90
N GLU A 369 -13.86 -16.76 9.96
CA GLU A 369 -13.66 -15.36 10.28
C GLU A 369 -12.23 -15.15 10.82
N ARG A 370 -11.57 -14.10 10.39
CA ARG A 370 -10.23 -13.75 10.85
C ARG A 370 -10.29 -13.25 12.29
N PRO A 371 -9.52 -13.85 13.22
CA PRO A 371 -9.50 -13.37 14.62
C PRO A 371 -9.13 -11.88 14.70
N GLU A 372 -9.68 -11.14 15.66
CA GLU A 372 -9.28 -9.75 15.90
C GLU A 372 -7.75 -9.64 16.16
N PRO A 373 -7.08 -8.54 15.72
CA PRO A 373 -5.63 -8.37 15.81
C PRO A 373 -5.11 -8.15 17.23
#